data_982bc6acb4d3bec6371e3a68f6d80cfe
#
_entry.id   982bc6acb4d3bec6371e3a68f6d80cfe
#
_cell.length_a   1.000
_cell.length_b   1.000
_cell.length_c   1.000
_cell.angle_alpha   90.00
_cell.angle_beta   90.00
_cell.angle_gamma   90.00
#
_symmetry.space_group_name_H-M   'P 1'
#
loop_
_entity.id
_entity.type
_entity.pdbx_description
1 polymer ?
#
loop_
_entity_poly.entity_id
_entity_poly.type
_entity_poly.pdbx_seq_one_letter_code
_entity_poly.pdbx_strand_id
1 'polypeptide(L)'
;SMKLALRFDDLFREYDYIVGPSASCVAFVKENHPGILEKEGHVCRSAGKIYDLCEFIHDVLKPTKIPARFPHKVSIHNSCHGVRELLISAPSELNIPYYNKLRDLLDMVEGIEVFEPSHIDECCGFGGMFAVEEQAVSVCMGRDKVKDHMATGAEYIVGADSSCLMPVSYTHLTLPT
;
A
#
# COMPACT_ATOMS: atom_id res chain seq x y z
N SER A 1 -13.97 -12.49 10.30
CA SER A 1 -14.83 -13.00 11.25
C SER A 1 -14.33 -12.75 12.67
N MET A 2 -15.25 -12.63 13.61
CA MET A 2 -15.02 -12.21 14.98
C MET A 2 -13.91 -12.98 15.71
N LYS A 3 -13.90 -14.32 15.63
CA LYS A 3 -12.86 -15.16 16.28
C LYS A 3 -11.42 -14.75 15.87
N LEU A 4 -11.23 -14.39 14.61
CA LEU A 4 -9.93 -13.94 14.12
C LEU A 4 -9.58 -12.54 14.64
N ALA A 5 -10.55 -11.63 14.69
CA ALA A 5 -10.35 -10.29 15.23
C ALA A 5 -10.00 -10.33 16.73
N LEU A 6 -10.72 -11.15 17.53
CA LEU A 6 -10.40 -11.38 18.94
C LEU A 6 -9.00 -11.95 19.13
N ARG A 7 -8.67 -13.00 18.36
CA ARG A 7 -7.34 -13.63 18.43
C ARG A 7 -6.24 -12.62 18.06
N PHE A 8 -6.46 -11.79 17.05
CA PHE A 8 -5.52 -10.75 16.66
C PHE A 8 -5.35 -9.72 17.78
N ASP A 9 -6.45 -9.21 18.32
CA ASP A 9 -6.41 -8.22 19.40
C ASP A 9 -5.73 -8.76 20.66
N ASP A 10 -6.01 -10.02 21.05
CA ASP A 10 -5.36 -10.68 22.19
C ASP A 10 -3.87 -10.90 21.96
N LEU A 11 -3.47 -11.32 20.76
CA LEU A 11 -2.08 -11.59 20.41
C LEU A 11 -1.20 -10.34 20.49
N PHE A 12 -1.75 -9.19 20.06
CA PHE A 12 -1.00 -7.95 19.92
C PHE A 12 -1.27 -6.93 21.04
N ARG A 13 -2.09 -7.26 22.04
CA ARG A 13 -2.49 -6.28 23.07
C ARG A 13 -1.34 -5.70 23.89
N GLU A 14 -0.28 -6.49 24.14
CA GLU A 14 0.87 -6.10 24.97
C GLU A 14 1.93 -5.29 24.21
N TYR A 15 1.81 -5.19 22.88
CA TYR A 15 2.75 -4.41 22.07
C TYR A 15 2.31 -2.96 21.95
N ASP A 16 3.29 -2.03 21.95
CA ASP A 16 3.03 -0.61 21.76
C ASP A 16 2.69 -0.28 20.30
N TYR A 17 3.31 -1.00 19.37
CA TYR A 17 3.12 -0.84 17.93
C TYR A 17 2.95 -2.19 17.24
N ILE A 18 2.12 -2.19 16.20
CA ILE A 18 1.92 -3.31 15.29
C ILE A 18 2.25 -2.78 13.90
N VAL A 19 3.19 -3.40 13.19
CA VAL A 19 3.60 -2.94 11.86
C VAL A 19 3.30 -4.02 10.83
N GLY A 20 2.56 -3.67 9.80
CA GLY A 20 2.20 -4.57 8.70
C GLY A 20 2.83 -4.13 7.37
N PRO A 21 3.38 -5.05 6.55
CA PRO A 21 3.97 -4.73 5.25
C PRO A 21 2.95 -4.71 4.11
N SER A 22 1.67 -4.54 4.39
CA SER A 22 0.58 -4.51 3.41
C SER A 22 -0.47 -3.50 3.83
N ALA A 23 -0.59 -2.43 3.07
CA ALA A 23 -1.52 -1.34 3.33
C ALA A 23 -2.98 -1.83 3.40
N SER A 24 -3.38 -2.75 2.53
CA SER A 24 -4.74 -3.30 2.53
C SER A 24 -5.06 -4.11 3.79
N CYS A 25 -4.10 -4.88 4.30
CA CYS A 25 -4.28 -5.64 5.55
C CYS A 25 -4.35 -4.70 6.77
N VAL A 26 -3.49 -3.69 6.81
CA VAL A 26 -3.48 -2.69 7.89
C VAL A 26 -4.77 -1.88 7.90
N ALA A 27 -5.20 -1.39 6.74
CA ALA A 27 -6.45 -0.68 6.56
C ALA A 27 -7.64 -1.52 7.03
N PHE A 28 -7.70 -2.79 6.64
CA PHE A 28 -8.76 -3.70 7.09
C PHE A 28 -8.84 -3.80 8.61
N VAL A 29 -7.71 -3.93 9.30
CA VAL A 29 -7.69 -4.01 10.77
C VAL A 29 -8.13 -2.68 11.39
N LYS A 30 -7.60 -1.54 10.90
CA LYS A 30 -7.97 -0.21 11.41
C LYS A 30 -9.47 0.06 11.29
N GLU A 31 -10.05 -0.22 10.13
CA GLU A 31 -11.43 0.15 9.81
C GLU A 31 -12.46 -0.86 10.34
N ASN A 32 -12.15 -2.15 10.30
CA ASN A 32 -13.17 -3.17 10.51
C ASN A 32 -13.10 -3.83 11.90
N HIS A 33 -11.91 -4.03 12.49
CA HIS A 33 -11.81 -4.71 13.79
C HIS A 33 -12.58 -3.99 14.90
N PRO A 34 -12.56 -2.64 15.03
CA PRO A 34 -13.35 -1.95 16.04
C PRO A 34 -14.83 -2.31 15.99
N GLY A 35 -15.46 -2.16 14.82
CA GLY A 35 -16.88 -2.44 14.65
C GLY A 35 -17.23 -3.94 14.77
N ILE A 36 -16.32 -4.85 14.43
CA ILE A 36 -16.52 -6.30 14.62
C ILE A 36 -16.53 -6.66 16.10
N LEU A 37 -15.60 -6.09 16.88
CA LEU A 37 -15.44 -6.40 18.31
C LEU A 37 -16.49 -5.72 19.17
N GLU A 38 -16.87 -4.48 18.85
CA GLU A 38 -17.88 -3.72 19.57
C GLU A 38 -19.26 -4.39 19.55
N LYS A 39 -19.65 -5.02 18.45
CA LYS A 39 -20.91 -5.78 18.31
C LYS A 39 -21.07 -6.88 19.36
N GLU A 40 -19.98 -7.38 19.90
CA GLU A 40 -19.93 -8.45 20.89
C GLU A 40 -19.48 -7.93 22.27
N GLY A 41 -19.48 -6.63 22.47
CA GLY A 41 -19.11 -5.99 23.74
C GLY A 41 -17.61 -5.98 24.06
N HIS A 42 -16.75 -6.19 23.05
CA HIS A 42 -15.28 -6.15 23.21
C HIS A 42 -14.71 -4.80 22.76
N VAL A 43 -13.68 -4.34 23.44
CA VAL A 43 -12.92 -3.14 23.05
C VAL A 43 -11.75 -3.54 22.17
N CYS A 44 -11.66 -3.01 20.97
CA CYS A 44 -10.51 -3.20 20.09
C CYS A 44 -9.33 -2.34 20.58
N ARG A 45 -8.21 -2.98 20.89
CA ARG A 45 -6.97 -2.31 21.34
C ARG A 45 -5.92 -2.22 20.25
N SER A 46 -5.98 -3.11 19.26
CA SER A 46 -4.99 -3.24 18.19
C SER A 46 -5.16 -2.19 17.10
N ALA A 47 -6.37 -1.77 16.77
CA ALA A 47 -6.65 -0.87 15.65
C ALA A 47 -5.95 0.51 15.78
N GLY A 48 -5.79 1.03 17.00
CA GLY A 48 -5.09 2.29 17.26
C GLY A 48 -3.56 2.19 17.26
N LYS A 49 -3.01 0.98 17.20
CA LYS A 49 -1.56 0.72 17.28
C LYS A 49 -0.97 0.17 15.99
N ILE A 50 -1.82 -0.18 15.01
CA ILE A 50 -1.37 -0.79 13.76
C ILE A 50 -1.05 0.28 12.73
N TYR A 51 0.10 0.12 12.08
CA TYR A 51 0.66 1.00 11.07
C TYR A 51 1.08 0.22 9.84
N ASP A 52 0.96 0.81 8.67
CA ASP A 52 1.71 0.35 7.51
C ASP A 52 3.21 0.59 7.73
N LEU A 53 4.05 -0.24 7.12
CA LEU A 53 5.50 -0.17 7.29
C LEU A 53 6.05 1.22 6.90
N CYS A 54 5.60 1.77 5.78
CA CYS A 54 6.04 3.10 5.34
C CYS A 54 5.52 4.20 6.25
N GLU A 55 4.25 4.12 6.66
CA GLU A 55 3.64 5.02 7.65
C GLU A 55 4.44 5.00 8.96
N PHE A 56 4.79 3.82 9.48
CA PHE A 56 5.54 3.67 10.73
C PHE A 56 6.93 4.28 10.64
N ILE A 57 7.66 3.99 9.55
CA ILE A 57 9.01 4.55 9.36
C ILE A 57 8.94 6.07 9.23
N HIS A 58 7.99 6.58 8.43
CA HIS A 58 7.87 8.01 8.17
C HIS A 58 7.38 8.80 9.39
N ASP A 59 6.28 8.37 10.02
CA ASP A 59 5.58 9.16 11.04
C ASP A 59 6.05 8.89 12.47
N VAL A 60 6.52 7.66 12.77
CA VAL A 60 6.94 7.25 14.12
C VAL A 60 8.46 7.30 14.26
N LEU A 61 9.19 6.62 13.38
CA LEU A 61 10.65 6.58 13.45
C LEU A 61 11.32 7.88 12.97
N LYS A 62 10.73 8.56 12.00
CA LYS A 62 11.18 9.85 11.46
C LYS A 62 12.68 9.89 11.13
N PRO A 63 13.19 8.97 10.32
CA PRO A 63 14.60 8.93 10.00
C PRO A 63 15.02 10.21 9.27
N THR A 64 16.20 10.69 9.55
CA THR A 64 16.82 11.79 8.79
C THR A 64 17.68 11.28 7.64
N LYS A 65 17.95 9.96 7.59
CA LYS A 65 18.75 9.28 6.57
C LYS A 65 18.42 7.80 6.55
N ILE A 66 18.35 7.22 5.37
CA ILE A 66 18.29 5.76 5.17
C ILE A 66 19.66 5.31 4.64
N PRO A 67 20.40 4.46 5.38
CA PRO A 67 21.75 4.01 4.98
C PRO A 67 21.66 2.92 3.91
N ALA A 68 21.08 3.26 2.75
CA ALA A 68 20.91 2.37 1.60
C ALA A 68 21.31 3.08 0.31
N ARG A 69 21.74 2.31 -0.69
CA ARG A 69 22.08 2.79 -2.02
C ARG A 69 21.38 1.94 -3.07
N PHE A 70 20.63 2.59 -3.96
CA PHE A 70 19.92 1.94 -5.05
C PHE A 70 19.93 2.84 -6.30
N PRO A 71 21.01 2.81 -7.13
CA PRO A 71 21.21 3.73 -8.23
C PRO A 71 20.41 3.31 -9.47
N HIS A 72 19.10 3.34 -9.36
CA HIS A 72 18.15 2.92 -10.38
C HIS A 72 16.94 3.87 -10.44
N LYS A 73 16.28 3.84 -11.59
CA LYS A 73 15.03 4.55 -11.84
C LYS A 73 13.85 3.72 -11.34
N VAL A 74 13.06 4.25 -10.44
CA VAL A 74 11.89 3.58 -9.88
C VAL A 74 10.62 4.38 -10.12
N SER A 75 9.52 3.70 -10.39
CA SER A 75 8.19 4.30 -10.44
C SER A 75 7.36 3.84 -9.25
N ILE A 76 6.77 4.78 -8.51
CA ILE A 76 5.97 4.47 -7.30
C ILE A 76 4.57 4.04 -7.70
N HIS A 77 4.15 2.87 -7.21
CA HIS A 77 2.76 2.45 -7.21
C HIS A 77 2.11 2.74 -5.85
N ASN A 78 1.20 3.69 -5.83
CA ASN A 78 0.38 3.98 -4.67
C ASN A 78 -0.81 3.02 -4.60
N SER A 79 -0.86 2.17 -3.58
CA SER A 79 -1.99 1.26 -3.38
C SER A 79 -3.25 2.07 -2.99
N CYS A 80 -4.42 1.69 -3.54
CA CYS A 80 -5.67 2.41 -3.29
C CYS A 80 -6.05 2.44 -1.79
N HIS A 81 -5.82 1.35 -1.04
CA HIS A 81 -6.03 1.33 0.41
C HIS A 81 -5.03 2.22 1.16
N GLY A 82 -3.76 2.23 0.72
CA GLY A 82 -2.76 3.13 1.29
C GLY A 82 -3.10 4.60 1.09
N VAL A 83 -3.59 4.94 -0.09
CA VAL A 83 -3.98 6.33 -0.41
C VAL A 83 -5.25 6.75 0.33
N ARG A 84 -6.35 5.97 0.22
CA ARG A 84 -7.68 6.40 0.64
C ARG A 84 -8.01 6.09 2.10
N GLU A 85 -7.48 5.01 2.64
CA GLU A 85 -7.79 4.57 4.00
C GLU A 85 -6.68 4.94 4.99
N LEU A 86 -5.41 4.85 4.59
CA LEU A 86 -4.27 5.15 5.46
C LEU A 86 -3.64 6.52 5.23
N LEU A 87 -4.01 7.22 4.16
CA LEU A 87 -3.45 8.53 3.78
C LEU A 87 -1.91 8.52 3.74
N ILE A 88 -1.34 7.47 3.13
CA ILE A 88 0.11 7.35 2.89
C ILE A 88 0.55 8.35 1.81
N SER A 89 -0.33 8.64 0.86
CA SER A 89 -0.17 9.76 -0.07
C SER A 89 -1.49 10.51 -0.26
N ALA A 90 -1.41 11.72 -0.80
CA ALA A 90 -2.57 12.56 -1.05
C ALA A 90 -3.50 11.93 -2.09
N PRO A 91 -4.78 11.63 -1.76
CA PRO A 91 -5.76 11.19 -2.75
C PRO A 91 -6.13 12.34 -3.68
N SER A 92 -6.20 12.09 -5.00
CA SER A 92 -6.53 13.11 -5.99
C SER A 92 -7.92 13.72 -5.79
N GLU A 93 -8.87 12.93 -5.31
CA GLU A 93 -10.25 13.34 -5.05
C GLU A 93 -10.42 14.34 -3.90
N LEU A 94 -9.47 14.45 -2.97
CA LEU A 94 -9.56 15.38 -1.85
C LEU A 94 -9.11 16.80 -2.21
N ASN A 95 -8.44 16.99 -3.36
CA ASN A 95 -7.94 18.27 -3.82
C ASN A 95 -7.11 19.03 -2.74
N ILE A 96 -6.28 18.31 -2.00
CA ILE A 96 -5.35 18.81 -0.99
C ILE A 96 -3.94 18.94 -1.57
N PRO A 97 -3.03 19.68 -0.93
CA PRO A 97 -1.62 19.72 -1.36
C PRO A 97 -1.04 18.31 -1.44
N TYR A 98 -0.33 18.04 -2.53
CA TYR A 98 0.27 16.72 -2.77
C TYR A 98 1.35 16.42 -1.75
N TYR A 99 1.34 15.19 -1.24
CA TYR A 99 2.39 14.58 -0.43
C TYR A 99 2.42 13.07 -0.69
N ASN A 100 3.56 12.43 -0.43
CA ASN A 100 3.71 10.98 -0.54
C ASN A 100 4.80 10.49 0.42
N LYS A 101 4.40 9.84 1.52
CA LYS A 101 5.30 9.33 2.56
C LYS A 101 6.28 8.29 2.02
N LEU A 102 5.86 7.45 1.06
CA LEU A 102 6.75 6.48 0.43
C LEU A 102 7.83 7.19 -0.39
N ARG A 103 7.46 8.24 -1.14
CA ARG A 103 8.42 9.05 -1.88
C ARG A 103 9.43 9.70 -0.96
N ASP A 104 8.97 10.32 0.13
CA ASP A 104 9.85 10.98 1.10
C ASP A 104 10.91 10.02 1.67
N LEU A 105 10.53 8.75 1.90
CA LEU A 105 11.46 7.72 2.35
C LEU A 105 12.42 7.27 1.24
N LEU A 106 11.95 7.11 0.02
CA LEU A 106 12.78 6.71 -1.12
C LEU A 106 13.80 7.80 -1.49
N ASP A 107 13.41 9.07 -1.43
CA ASP A 107 14.31 10.20 -1.70
C ASP A 107 15.49 10.30 -0.73
N MET A 108 15.44 9.59 0.43
CA MET A 108 16.56 9.44 1.36
C MET A 108 17.56 8.35 0.95
N VAL A 109 17.26 7.53 -0.07
CA VAL A 109 18.12 6.44 -0.54
C VAL A 109 19.11 6.97 -1.57
N GLU A 110 20.40 6.67 -1.38
CA GLU A 110 21.46 7.17 -2.26
C GLU A 110 21.34 6.64 -3.70
N GLY A 111 21.32 7.55 -4.66
CA GLY A 111 21.37 7.24 -6.09
C GLY A 111 20.05 6.81 -6.72
N ILE A 112 18.97 6.75 -5.97
CA ILE A 112 17.64 6.42 -6.51
C ILE A 112 17.09 7.62 -7.30
N GLU A 113 16.42 7.34 -8.42
CA GLU A 113 15.64 8.32 -9.17
C GLU A 113 14.16 7.92 -9.11
N VAL A 114 13.32 8.74 -8.48
CA VAL A 114 11.92 8.41 -8.21
C VAL A 114 10.99 9.11 -9.18
N PHE A 115 10.15 8.32 -9.86
CA PHE A 115 9.14 8.77 -10.80
C PHE A 115 7.74 8.39 -10.32
N GLU A 116 6.75 9.14 -10.79
CA GLU A 116 5.34 8.85 -10.56
C GLU A 116 4.63 8.69 -11.90
N PRO A 117 3.72 7.71 -12.04
CA PRO A 117 2.92 7.55 -13.25
C PRO A 117 1.92 8.70 -13.39
N SER A 118 1.35 8.88 -14.58
CA SER A 118 0.39 9.96 -14.86
C SER A 118 -0.87 9.85 -14.00
N HIS A 119 -1.32 8.61 -13.75
CA HIS A 119 -2.47 8.29 -12.89
C HIS A 119 -1.98 7.76 -11.55
N ILE A 120 -1.54 8.67 -10.68
CA ILE A 120 -0.80 8.37 -9.45
C ILE A 120 -1.54 7.47 -8.45
N ASP A 121 -2.86 7.52 -8.38
CA ASP A 121 -3.72 6.82 -7.42
C ASP A 121 -4.75 5.87 -8.08
N GLU A 122 -4.55 5.55 -9.37
CA GLU A 122 -5.37 4.58 -10.08
C GLU A 122 -5.14 3.17 -9.53
N CYS A 123 -6.24 2.41 -9.42
CA CYS A 123 -6.22 1.04 -8.91
C CYS A 123 -5.49 0.08 -9.86
N CYS A 124 -4.73 -0.86 -9.28
CA CYS A 124 -4.04 -1.91 -10.03
C CYS A 124 -4.96 -3.02 -10.56
N GLY A 125 -6.24 -3.03 -10.14
CA GLY A 125 -7.22 -4.04 -10.55
C GLY A 125 -7.18 -5.35 -9.75
N PHE A 126 -6.32 -5.51 -8.73
CA PHE A 126 -6.28 -6.77 -7.96
C PHE A 126 -7.56 -7.03 -7.16
N GLY A 127 -7.89 -6.15 -6.20
CA GLY A 127 -9.13 -6.21 -5.42
C GLY A 127 -9.46 -7.55 -4.73
N GLY A 128 -8.49 -8.46 -4.56
CA GLY A 128 -8.70 -9.76 -3.95
C GLY A 128 -9.66 -10.64 -4.76
N MET A 129 -10.90 -10.84 -4.30
CA MET A 129 -11.92 -11.61 -4.99
C MET A 129 -12.30 -11.02 -6.33
N PHE A 130 -12.23 -9.70 -6.50
CA PHE A 130 -12.49 -9.03 -7.78
C PHE A 130 -11.62 -9.58 -8.91
N ALA A 131 -10.35 -9.85 -8.66
CA ALA A 131 -9.45 -10.43 -9.67
C ALA A 131 -9.84 -11.85 -10.08
N VAL A 132 -10.62 -12.57 -9.27
CA VAL A 132 -11.14 -13.92 -9.56
C VAL A 132 -12.49 -13.86 -10.25
N GLU A 133 -13.38 -13.01 -9.78
CA GLU A 133 -14.77 -12.89 -10.26
C GLU A 133 -14.85 -12.07 -11.56
N GLU A 134 -14.05 -11.00 -11.67
CA GLU A 134 -14.03 -10.07 -12.80
C GLU A 134 -12.65 -10.07 -13.52
N GLN A 135 -12.14 -11.26 -13.82
CA GLN A 135 -10.79 -11.47 -14.32
C GLN A 135 -10.44 -10.61 -15.55
N ALA A 136 -11.36 -10.49 -16.51
CA ALA A 136 -11.11 -9.72 -17.72
C ALA A 136 -10.90 -8.22 -17.42
N VAL A 137 -11.70 -7.66 -16.51
CA VAL A 137 -11.61 -6.25 -16.11
C VAL A 137 -10.33 -6.03 -15.28
N SER A 138 -10.04 -6.92 -14.34
CA SER A 138 -8.83 -6.89 -13.53
C SER A 138 -7.56 -6.87 -14.38
N VAL A 139 -7.47 -7.74 -15.38
CA VAL A 139 -6.34 -7.81 -16.33
C VAL A 139 -6.23 -6.51 -17.14
N CYS A 140 -7.34 -5.95 -17.63
CA CYS A 140 -7.31 -4.67 -18.34
C CYS A 140 -6.76 -3.54 -17.47
N MET A 141 -7.26 -3.40 -16.24
CA MET A 141 -6.79 -2.41 -15.28
C MET A 141 -5.29 -2.57 -14.98
N GLY A 142 -4.86 -3.82 -14.72
CA GLY A 142 -3.44 -4.12 -14.47
C GLY A 142 -2.54 -3.76 -15.66
N ARG A 143 -2.98 -4.05 -16.89
CA ARG A 143 -2.23 -3.68 -18.11
C ARG A 143 -2.11 -2.18 -18.30
N ASP A 144 -3.19 -1.43 -18.07
CA ASP A 144 -3.16 0.02 -18.22
C ASP A 144 -2.24 0.64 -17.15
N LYS A 145 -2.30 0.12 -15.92
CA LYS A 145 -1.38 0.54 -14.85
C LYS A 145 0.09 0.25 -15.17
N VAL A 146 0.40 -0.95 -15.70
CA VAL A 146 1.77 -1.29 -16.14
C VAL A 146 2.25 -0.36 -17.24
N LYS A 147 1.40 -0.05 -18.25
CA LYS A 147 1.76 0.87 -19.33
C LYS A 147 2.06 2.28 -18.79
N ASP A 148 1.27 2.76 -17.84
CA ASP A 148 1.47 4.07 -17.22
C ASP A 148 2.82 4.14 -16.47
N HIS A 149 3.17 3.08 -15.72
CA HIS A 149 4.49 2.95 -15.12
C HIS A 149 5.63 2.87 -16.16
N MET A 150 5.46 2.08 -17.22
CA MET A 150 6.47 1.96 -18.29
C MET A 150 6.71 3.30 -19.00
N ALA A 151 5.68 4.13 -19.14
CA ALA A 151 5.79 5.46 -19.77
C ALA A 151 6.71 6.41 -18.98
N THR A 152 6.96 6.15 -17.69
CA THR A 152 7.91 6.93 -16.88
C THR A 152 9.38 6.67 -17.24
N GLY A 153 9.68 5.58 -17.96
CA GLY A 153 11.05 5.13 -18.23
C GLY A 153 11.75 4.52 -17.02
N ALA A 154 11.02 4.18 -15.96
CA ALA A 154 11.57 3.51 -14.78
C ALA A 154 11.96 2.05 -15.07
N GLU A 155 13.00 1.58 -14.36
CA GLU A 155 13.50 0.20 -14.44
C GLU A 155 12.74 -0.74 -13.49
N TYR A 156 12.21 -0.19 -12.41
CA TYR A 156 11.48 -0.92 -11.36
C TYR A 156 10.20 -0.22 -10.97
N ILE A 157 9.21 -1.01 -10.56
CA ILE A 157 8.00 -0.52 -9.88
C ILE A 157 8.13 -0.85 -8.40
N VAL A 158 7.92 0.15 -7.54
CA VAL A 158 7.98 0.04 -6.09
C VAL A 158 6.60 0.36 -5.51
N GLY A 159 6.12 -0.45 -4.59
CA GLY A 159 4.85 -0.23 -3.89
C GLY A 159 4.87 -0.78 -2.47
N ALA A 160 4.08 -0.19 -1.59
CA ALA A 160 3.94 -0.60 -0.19
C ALA A 160 2.99 -1.79 0.00
N ASP A 161 2.31 -2.25 -1.04
CA ASP A 161 1.37 -3.37 -0.97
C ASP A 161 1.72 -4.44 -2.02
N SER A 162 2.18 -5.60 -1.54
CA SER A 162 2.57 -6.71 -2.41
C SER A 162 1.41 -7.26 -3.23
N SER A 163 0.18 -7.15 -2.75
CA SER A 163 -1.01 -7.57 -3.48
C SER A 163 -1.23 -6.74 -4.75
N CYS A 164 -0.90 -5.47 -4.73
CA CYS A 164 -0.94 -4.61 -5.91
C CYS A 164 0.16 -4.94 -6.93
N LEU A 165 1.29 -5.50 -6.50
CA LEU A 165 2.38 -5.89 -7.39
C LEU A 165 2.14 -7.24 -8.09
N MET A 166 1.24 -8.08 -7.57
CA MET A 166 0.89 -9.36 -8.19
C MET A 166 0.30 -9.19 -9.61
N PRO A 167 -0.70 -8.32 -9.86
CA PRO A 167 -1.19 -8.08 -11.23
C PRO A 167 -0.09 -7.61 -12.18
N VAL A 168 0.80 -6.76 -11.70
CA VAL A 168 1.95 -6.29 -12.48
C VAL A 168 2.80 -7.46 -12.97
N SER A 169 3.10 -8.43 -12.10
CA SER A 169 3.95 -9.57 -12.46
C SER A 169 3.32 -10.49 -13.50
N TYR A 170 2.05 -10.86 -13.38
CA TYR A 170 1.44 -11.77 -14.35
C TYR A 170 0.94 -11.09 -15.62
N THR A 171 0.57 -9.82 -15.58
CA THR A 171 0.20 -9.08 -16.80
C THR A 171 1.41 -8.77 -17.66
N HIS A 172 2.57 -8.56 -17.06
CA HIS A 172 3.83 -8.36 -17.80
C HIS A 172 4.30 -9.66 -18.49
N LEU A 173 4.11 -10.81 -17.85
CA LEU A 173 4.48 -12.13 -18.41
C LEU A 173 3.57 -12.56 -19.57
N THR A 174 2.38 -12.01 -19.72
CA THR A 174 1.40 -12.40 -20.76
C THR A 174 1.31 -11.43 -21.93
N LEU A 175 2.07 -10.33 -21.91
CA LEU A 175 2.15 -9.44 -23.08
C LEU A 175 3.03 -10.12 -24.15
N PRO A 176 2.50 -10.39 -25.35
CA PRO A 176 3.34 -10.82 -26.46
C PRO A 176 4.33 -9.70 -26.79
N THR A 177 5.58 -10.08 -26.87
CA THR A 177 6.69 -9.24 -27.38
C THR A 177 6.43 -8.82 -28.81
#